data_9b1003c777075c4deaff0adfdf55294c
#
_entry.id   9b1003c777075c4deaff0adfdf55294c
#
_cell.length_a   1.000
_cell.length_b   1.000
_cell.length_c   1.000
_cell.angle_alpha   90.00
_cell.angle_beta   90.00
_cell.angle_gamma   90.00
#
_symmetry.space_group_name_H-M   'P 1'
#
loop_
_entity.id
_entity.type
_entity.pdbx_description
1 polymer ?
#
loop_
_entity_poly.entity_id
_entity_poly.type
_entity_poly.pdbx_seq_one_letter_code
_entity_poly.pdbx_strand_id
1 'polypeptide(L)'
;MIMLLTHQEELRRQLSHALHLRGHEVAIPRHREDMLTVLKDSQPELVILDLYLSDRSGAENLRLIHDHEYAGAMLVLSGPSMMPIVNVVYASGLRVTRVVQTPANINGQYDLGNLESNIQTLLDEMGNRKRCHASIAQRAYELYETEGRQEGRNFQNWLRAEQELSGSLGTRTSVQ
;
A
#
# COMPACT_ATOMS: atom_id res chain seq x y z
N MET A 1 7.07 -1.24 -7.61
CA MET A 1 6.20 -0.71 -8.69
C MET A 1 4.89 -0.20 -8.08
N ILE A 2 4.37 0.92 -8.59
CA ILE A 2 3.10 1.54 -8.19
C ILE A 2 2.11 1.44 -9.36
N MET A 3 0.86 1.05 -9.11
CA MET A 3 -0.20 1.09 -10.12
C MET A 3 -1.07 2.33 -9.90
N LEU A 4 -1.27 3.13 -10.95
CA LEU A 4 -2.04 4.37 -10.91
C LEU A 4 -3.30 4.26 -11.77
N LEU A 5 -4.45 4.39 -11.13
CA LEU A 5 -5.77 4.32 -11.73
C LEU A 5 -6.50 5.65 -11.55
N THR A 6 -6.44 6.53 -12.52
CA THR A 6 -7.18 7.79 -12.60
C THR A 6 -7.54 8.10 -14.04
N HIS A 7 -8.72 8.68 -14.27
CA HIS A 7 -9.13 9.17 -15.59
C HIS A 7 -8.68 10.61 -15.85
N GLN A 8 -8.26 11.33 -14.79
CA GLN A 8 -7.78 12.71 -14.90
C GLN A 8 -6.42 12.71 -15.57
N GLU A 9 -6.37 12.97 -16.87
CA GLU A 9 -5.15 12.85 -17.68
C GLU A 9 -4.00 13.70 -17.15
N GLU A 10 -4.29 14.92 -16.73
CA GLU A 10 -3.27 15.83 -16.22
C GLU A 10 -2.74 15.39 -14.84
N LEU A 11 -3.61 14.94 -13.93
CA LEU A 11 -3.19 14.35 -12.67
C LEU A 11 -2.31 13.11 -12.90
N ARG A 12 -2.73 12.25 -13.80
CA ARG A 12 -2.00 11.03 -14.19
C ARG A 12 -0.60 11.38 -14.68
N ARG A 13 -0.49 12.36 -15.60
CA ARG A 13 0.78 12.79 -16.17
C ARG A 13 1.71 13.37 -15.10
N GLN A 14 1.22 14.31 -14.29
CA GLN A 14 2.03 15.00 -13.27
C GLN A 14 2.45 14.03 -12.15
N LEU A 15 1.53 13.22 -11.64
CA LEU A 15 1.82 12.26 -10.57
C LEU A 15 2.77 11.15 -11.03
N SER A 16 2.55 10.61 -12.23
CA SER A 16 3.45 9.61 -12.81
C SER A 16 4.87 10.17 -12.97
N HIS A 17 5.00 11.40 -13.46
CA HIS A 17 6.29 12.06 -13.60
C HIS A 17 6.98 12.27 -12.22
N ALA A 18 6.25 12.76 -11.23
CA ALA A 18 6.78 12.96 -9.88
C ALA A 18 7.26 11.65 -9.23
N LEU A 19 6.52 10.56 -9.42
CA LEU A 19 6.89 9.24 -8.92
C LEU A 19 8.13 8.67 -9.62
N HIS A 20 8.23 8.85 -10.95
CA HIS A 20 9.43 8.45 -11.71
C HIS A 20 10.69 9.19 -11.25
N LEU A 21 10.60 10.50 -10.99
CA LEU A 21 11.72 11.29 -10.46
C LEU A 21 12.22 10.77 -9.11
N ARG A 22 11.36 10.09 -8.34
CA ARG A 22 11.72 9.44 -7.07
C ARG A 22 12.17 8.00 -7.22
N GLY A 23 12.33 7.52 -8.47
CA GLY A 23 12.80 6.18 -8.78
C GLY A 23 11.74 5.09 -8.72
N HIS A 24 10.45 5.45 -8.70
CA HIS A 24 9.37 4.46 -8.72
C HIS A 24 8.97 4.10 -10.15
N GLU A 25 8.82 2.82 -10.40
CA GLU A 25 8.16 2.33 -11.61
C GLU A 25 6.65 2.48 -11.45
N VAL A 26 5.98 3.05 -12.49
CA VAL A 26 4.54 3.33 -12.48
C VAL A 26 3.86 2.62 -13.62
N ALA A 27 2.94 1.72 -13.31
CA ALA A 27 2.03 1.10 -14.27
C ALA A 27 0.73 1.90 -14.36
N ILE A 28 0.30 2.19 -15.59
CA ILE A 28 -0.92 2.96 -15.87
C ILE A 28 -1.81 2.12 -16.80
N PRO A 29 -2.61 1.19 -16.27
CA PRO A 29 -3.55 0.42 -17.05
C PRO A 29 -4.58 1.32 -17.75
N ARG A 30 -4.86 1.03 -19.02
CA ARG A 30 -5.85 1.77 -19.81
C ARG A 30 -7.22 1.13 -19.76
N HIS A 31 -7.26 -0.19 -19.59
CA HIS A 31 -8.46 -0.99 -19.57
C HIS A 31 -8.48 -1.91 -18.36
N ARG A 32 -9.67 -2.45 -18.05
CA ARG A 32 -9.86 -3.40 -16.94
C ARG A 32 -8.97 -4.64 -17.06
N GLU A 33 -8.83 -5.16 -18.25
CA GLU A 33 -8.00 -6.34 -18.54
C GLU A 33 -6.52 -6.08 -18.25
N ASP A 34 -6.02 -4.91 -18.65
CA ASP A 34 -4.65 -4.48 -18.34
C ASP A 34 -4.43 -4.37 -16.82
N MET A 35 -5.43 -3.82 -16.10
CA MET A 35 -5.38 -3.70 -14.64
C MET A 35 -5.26 -5.08 -13.98
N LEU A 36 -6.07 -6.04 -14.40
CA LEU A 36 -6.04 -7.40 -13.85
C LEU A 36 -4.73 -8.10 -14.17
N THR A 37 -4.18 -7.89 -15.35
CA THR A 37 -2.86 -8.41 -15.73
C THR A 37 -1.76 -7.84 -14.84
N VAL A 38 -1.76 -6.52 -14.63
CA VAL A 38 -0.78 -5.86 -13.75
C VAL A 38 -0.92 -6.36 -12.30
N LEU A 39 -2.12 -6.52 -11.79
CA LEU A 39 -2.35 -7.04 -10.43
C LEU A 39 -1.80 -8.46 -10.26
N LYS A 40 -2.04 -9.33 -11.25
CA LYS A 40 -1.66 -10.74 -11.20
C LYS A 40 -0.17 -10.96 -11.43
N ASP A 41 0.37 -10.34 -12.49
CA ASP A 41 1.71 -10.67 -12.97
C ASP A 41 2.80 -9.82 -12.30
N SER A 42 2.50 -8.56 -12.01
CA SER A 42 3.48 -7.61 -11.47
C SER A 42 3.34 -7.37 -9.97
N GLN A 43 2.22 -7.72 -9.37
CA GLN A 43 1.94 -7.56 -7.92
C GLN A 43 2.41 -6.20 -7.38
N PRO A 44 1.79 -5.08 -7.78
CA PRO A 44 2.22 -3.76 -7.37
C PRO A 44 2.26 -3.66 -5.84
N GLU A 45 3.23 -2.97 -5.29
CA GLU A 45 3.30 -2.73 -3.84
C GLU A 45 2.26 -1.70 -3.37
N LEU A 46 1.91 -0.75 -4.24
CA LEU A 46 0.91 0.28 -3.98
C LEU A 46 -0.02 0.44 -5.17
N VAL A 47 -1.33 0.46 -4.92
CA VAL A 47 -2.35 0.88 -5.88
C VAL A 47 -2.88 2.25 -5.45
N ILE A 48 -2.83 3.21 -6.37
CA ILE A 48 -3.46 4.53 -6.22
C ILE A 48 -4.70 4.53 -7.09
N LEU A 49 -5.87 4.60 -6.46
CA LEU A 49 -7.17 4.54 -7.12
C LEU A 49 -7.95 5.83 -6.90
N ASP A 50 -8.29 6.51 -7.99
CA ASP A 50 -9.20 7.64 -7.97
C ASP A 50 -10.65 7.14 -8.02
N LEU A 51 -11.44 7.40 -6.97
CA LEU A 51 -12.85 7.03 -6.94
C LEU A 51 -13.73 7.98 -7.76
N TYR A 52 -13.22 9.15 -8.09
CA TYR A 52 -13.95 10.15 -8.88
C TYR A 52 -13.82 9.87 -10.39
N LEU A 53 -14.12 8.64 -10.78
CA LEU A 53 -14.20 8.26 -12.17
C LEU A 53 -15.59 8.65 -12.69
N SER A 54 -15.63 9.32 -13.81
CA SER A 54 -16.87 9.88 -14.42
C SER A 54 -17.95 8.83 -14.77
N ASP A 55 -17.58 7.55 -14.74
CA ASP A 55 -18.38 6.40 -15.20
C ASP A 55 -18.72 5.37 -14.11
N ARG A 56 -18.68 5.74 -12.83
CA ARG A 56 -18.88 4.83 -11.69
C ARG A 56 -17.83 3.71 -11.54
N SER A 57 -16.81 3.69 -12.36
CA SER A 57 -15.82 2.59 -12.41
C SER A 57 -14.89 2.54 -11.19
N GLY A 58 -14.76 3.62 -10.43
CA GLY A 58 -13.87 3.66 -9.24
C GLY A 58 -14.27 2.64 -8.17
N ALA A 59 -15.56 2.57 -7.81
CA ALA A 59 -16.05 1.60 -6.84
C ALA A 59 -16.01 0.16 -7.37
N GLU A 60 -16.25 -0.03 -8.68
CA GLU A 60 -16.13 -1.33 -9.34
C GLU A 60 -14.68 -1.81 -9.38
N ASN A 61 -13.73 -0.92 -9.70
CA ASN A 61 -12.32 -1.24 -9.69
C ASN A 61 -11.84 -1.58 -8.28
N LEU A 62 -12.32 -0.86 -7.25
CA LEU A 62 -12.03 -1.18 -5.86
C LEU A 62 -12.50 -2.59 -5.49
N ARG A 63 -13.72 -2.96 -5.89
CA ARG A 63 -14.27 -4.31 -5.67
C ARG A 63 -13.46 -5.36 -6.42
N LEU A 64 -13.12 -5.13 -7.68
CA LEU A 64 -12.31 -6.05 -8.47
C LEU A 64 -10.93 -6.30 -7.86
N ILE A 65 -10.25 -5.26 -7.40
CA ILE A 65 -8.96 -5.37 -6.73
C ILE A 65 -9.10 -6.21 -5.45
N HIS A 66 -10.18 -6.02 -4.70
CA HIS A 66 -10.48 -6.81 -3.52
C HIS A 66 -10.75 -8.29 -3.85
N ASP A 67 -11.57 -8.56 -4.88
CA ASP A 67 -11.94 -9.91 -5.30
C ASP A 67 -10.73 -10.70 -5.83
N HIS A 68 -9.68 -10.02 -6.25
CA HIS A 68 -8.39 -10.61 -6.65
C HIS A 68 -7.40 -10.78 -5.48
N GLU A 69 -7.89 -10.64 -4.23
CA GLU A 69 -7.10 -10.84 -3.01
C GLU A 69 -5.80 -10.02 -2.97
N TYR A 70 -5.82 -8.82 -3.56
CA TYR A 70 -4.65 -7.95 -3.57
C TYR A 70 -4.16 -7.66 -2.14
N ALA A 71 -2.91 -8.01 -1.87
CA ALA A 71 -2.30 -7.92 -0.54
C ALA A 71 -1.46 -6.65 -0.32
N GLY A 72 -1.21 -5.87 -1.36
CA GLY A 72 -0.45 -4.61 -1.28
C GLY A 72 -1.22 -3.47 -0.61
N ALA A 73 -0.60 -2.30 -0.52
CA ALA A 73 -1.25 -1.11 -0.01
C ALA A 73 -2.17 -0.48 -1.06
N MET A 74 -3.27 0.09 -0.59
CA MET A 74 -4.20 0.82 -1.44
C MET A 74 -4.43 2.23 -0.91
N LEU A 75 -4.08 3.22 -1.72
CA LEU A 75 -4.38 4.62 -1.48
C LEU A 75 -5.53 5.04 -2.40
N VAL A 76 -6.59 5.51 -1.80
CA VAL A 76 -7.79 5.94 -2.52
C VAL A 76 -7.86 7.46 -2.56
N LEU A 77 -7.99 8.02 -3.75
CA LEU A 77 -8.27 9.44 -3.95
C LEU A 77 -9.78 9.67 -3.93
N SER A 78 -10.23 10.65 -3.18
CA SER A 78 -11.63 11.03 -3.07
C SER A 78 -11.85 12.50 -3.39
N GLY A 79 -13.01 12.85 -3.91
CA GLY A 79 -13.39 14.23 -4.17
C GLY A 79 -13.55 15.07 -2.88
N PRO A 80 -13.94 16.35 -3.01
CA PRO A 80 -13.97 17.31 -1.90
C PRO A 80 -14.93 16.96 -0.75
N SER A 81 -15.85 16.01 -0.95
CA SER A 81 -16.77 15.52 0.09
C SER A 81 -16.41 14.09 0.48
N MET A 82 -15.45 13.93 1.40
CA MET A 82 -14.89 12.63 1.76
C MET A 82 -15.85 11.70 2.53
N MET A 83 -16.77 12.23 3.31
CA MET A 83 -17.56 11.46 4.28
C MET A 83 -18.44 10.33 3.70
N PRO A 84 -19.16 10.51 2.58
CA PRO A 84 -19.98 9.43 2.04
C PRO A 84 -19.16 8.25 1.50
N ILE A 85 -17.98 8.52 0.95
CA ILE A 85 -17.11 7.53 0.31
C ILE A 85 -16.35 6.72 1.34
N VAL A 86 -15.82 7.37 2.37
CA VAL A 86 -15.15 6.72 3.49
C VAL A 86 -16.10 5.72 4.16
N ASN A 87 -17.35 6.10 4.38
CA ASN A 87 -18.35 5.21 4.95
C ASN A 87 -18.67 4.00 4.06
N VAL A 88 -18.76 4.19 2.75
CA VAL A 88 -18.96 3.09 1.78
C VAL A 88 -17.78 2.14 1.76
N VAL A 89 -16.56 2.65 1.76
CA VAL A 89 -15.34 1.86 1.76
C VAL A 89 -15.22 1.02 3.03
N TYR A 90 -15.45 1.60 4.19
CA TYR A 90 -15.41 0.86 5.47
C TYR A 90 -16.59 -0.12 5.62
N ALA A 91 -17.78 0.25 5.18
CA ALA A 91 -18.95 -0.63 5.25
C ALA A 91 -18.87 -1.83 4.30
N SER A 92 -18.10 -1.72 3.21
CA SER A 92 -17.94 -2.80 2.24
C SER A 92 -16.89 -3.85 2.64
N GLY A 93 -16.18 -3.67 3.76
CA GLY A 93 -15.10 -4.58 4.19
C GLY A 93 -13.87 -4.55 3.28
N LEU A 94 -13.77 -3.60 2.37
CA LEU A 94 -12.68 -3.48 1.41
C LEU A 94 -11.39 -3.03 2.11
N ARG A 95 -10.27 -3.65 1.74
CA ARG A 95 -8.96 -3.31 2.29
C ARG A 95 -8.42 -2.04 1.64
N VAL A 96 -8.75 -0.88 2.22
CA VAL A 96 -8.13 0.39 1.86
C VAL A 96 -7.16 0.78 2.96
N THR A 97 -5.91 1.04 2.58
CA THR A 97 -4.87 1.41 3.55
C THR A 97 -4.98 2.87 3.94
N ARG A 98 -5.29 3.75 2.98
CA ARG A 98 -5.43 5.20 3.22
C ARG A 98 -6.39 5.84 2.22
N VAL A 99 -7.16 6.81 2.68
CA VAL A 99 -7.98 7.68 1.84
C VAL A 99 -7.42 9.10 1.92
N VAL A 100 -7.18 9.71 0.77
CA VAL A 100 -6.63 11.06 0.64
C VAL A 100 -7.52 11.88 -0.28
N GLN A 101 -7.66 13.16 0.03
CA GLN A 101 -8.39 14.07 -0.86
C GLN A 101 -7.63 14.23 -2.17
N THR A 102 -8.35 14.17 -3.29
CA THR A 102 -7.78 14.45 -4.61
C THR A 102 -7.15 15.84 -4.60
N PRO A 103 -5.90 15.99 -5.07
CA PRO A 103 -5.22 17.28 -5.08
C PRO A 103 -6.01 18.35 -5.83
N ALA A 104 -5.93 19.57 -5.36
CA ALA A 104 -6.57 20.71 -6.05
C ALA A 104 -5.85 21.00 -7.37
N ASN A 105 -6.63 21.18 -8.42
CA ASN A 105 -6.12 21.67 -9.71
C ASN A 105 -6.22 23.20 -9.75
N ILE A 106 -5.07 23.86 -9.84
CA ILE A 106 -4.98 25.31 -9.96
C ILE A 106 -4.33 25.63 -11.31
N ASN A 107 -5.11 26.16 -12.23
CA ASN A 107 -4.64 26.54 -13.57
C ASN A 107 -3.95 25.40 -14.35
N GLY A 108 -4.47 24.17 -14.26
CA GLY A 108 -3.89 23.00 -14.93
C GLY A 108 -2.76 22.33 -14.17
N GLN A 109 -2.41 22.81 -12.98
CA GLN A 109 -1.38 22.22 -12.14
C GLN A 109 -1.96 21.68 -10.84
N TYR A 110 -1.60 20.45 -10.46
CA TYR A 110 -2.01 19.83 -9.20
C TYR A 110 -1.00 20.12 -8.09
N ASP A 111 -1.48 20.45 -6.91
CA ASP A 111 -0.65 20.47 -5.70
C ASP A 111 -0.47 19.05 -5.18
N LEU A 112 0.61 18.41 -5.60
CA LEU A 112 0.90 17.01 -5.27
C LEU A 112 1.56 16.82 -3.91
N GLY A 113 2.00 17.88 -3.21
CA GLY A 113 2.84 17.77 -2.02
C GLY A 113 2.27 16.90 -0.92
N ASN A 114 0.97 17.06 -0.60
CA ASN A 114 0.29 16.21 0.39
C ASN A 114 0.15 14.76 -0.10
N LEU A 115 -0.20 14.55 -1.36
CA LEU A 115 -0.35 13.22 -1.95
C LEU A 115 0.98 12.46 -1.98
N GLU A 116 2.04 13.11 -2.44
CA GLU A 116 3.40 12.54 -2.45
C GLU A 116 3.89 12.15 -1.05
N SER A 117 3.63 13.00 -0.05
CA SER A 117 3.96 12.71 1.34
C SER A 117 3.21 11.48 1.87
N ASN A 118 1.93 11.34 1.55
CA ASN A 118 1.14 10.17 1.91
C ASN A 118 1.63 8.90 1.22
N ILE A 119 1.99 8.97 -0.06
CA ILE A 119 2.56 7.85 -0.81
C ILE A 119 3.88 7.41 -0.17
N GLN A 120 4.80 8.35 0.11
CA GLN A 120 6.08 8.03 0.71
C GLN A 120 5.91 7.37 2.08
N THR A 121 5.05 7.92 2.93
CA THR A 121 4.76 7.34 4.25
C THR A 121 4.26 5.91 4.13
N LEU A 122 3.34 5.62 3.20
CA LEU A 122 2.84 4.26 2.99
C LEU A 122 3.94 3.30 2.52
N LEU A 123 4.78 3.73 1.59
CA LEU A 123 5.88 2.90 1.10
C LEU A 123 6.90 2.60 2.21
N ASP A 124 7.21 3.59 3.06
CA ASP A 124 8.10 3.43 4.20
C ASP A 124 7.51 2.47 5.26
N GLU A 125 6.22 2.60 5.57
CA GLU A 125 5.51 1.68 6.48
C GLU A 125 5.53 0.25 5.96
N MET A 126 5.34 0.05 4.66
CA MET A 126 5.41 -1.27 4.03
C MET A 126 6.83 -1.84 4.03
N GLY A 127 7.81 -1.01 3.71
CA GLY A 127 9.22 -1.40 3.78
C GLY A 127 9.61 -1.81 5.20
N ASN A 128 9.14 -1.11 6.22
CA ASN A 128 9.37 -1.45 7.62
C ASN A 128 8.71 -2.77 8.00
N ARG A 129 7.45 -3.02 7.59
CA ARG A 129 6.78 -4.30 7.83
C ARG A 129 7.51 -5.47 7.20
N LYS A 130 7.94 -5.34 5.93
CA LYS A 130 8.71 -6.38 5.24
C LYS A 130 10.02 -6.69 5.95
N ARG A 131 10.76 -5.65 6.39
CA ARG A 131 12.02 -5.81 7.14
C ARG A 131 11.78 -6.48 8.49
N CYS A 132 10.77 -6.05 9.23
CA CYS A 132 10.41 -6.64 10.51
C CYS A 132 10.06 -8.13 10.35
N HIS A 133 9.21 -8.48 9.40
CA HIS A 133 8.84 -9.86 9.12
C HIS A 133 10.05 -10.73 8.72
N ALA A 134 10.94 -10.22 7.87
CA ALA A 134 12.16 -10.92 7.49
C ALA A 134 13.09 -11.15 8.68
N SER A 135 13.26 -10.16 9.56
CA SER A 135 14.07 -10.29 10.79
C SER A 135 13.47 -11.30 11.76
N ILE A 136 12.14 -11.33 11.92
CA ILE A 136 11.46 -12.34 12.74
C ILE A 136 11.65 -13.73 12.15
N ALA A 137 11.49 -13.90 10.83
CA ALA A 137 11.69 -15.17 10.15
C ALA A 137 13.11 -15.70 10.31
N GLN A 138 14.10 -14.84 10.14
CA GLN A 138 15.50 -15.20 10.35
C GLN A 138 15.76 -15.62 11.81
N ARG A 139 15.26 -14.85 12.77
CA ARG A 139 15.42 -15.17 14.20
C ARG A 139 14.72 -16.46 14.59
N ALA A 140 13.52 -16.70 14.06
CA ALA A 140 12.79 -17.96 14.29
C ALA A 140 13.54 -19.17 13.72
N TYR A 141 14.20 -19.01 12.57
CA TYR A 141 15.04 -20.05 11.99
C TYR A 141 16.29 -20.32 12.84
N GLU A 142 16.97 -19.31 13.36
CA GLU A 142 18.09 -19.46 14.28
C GLU A 142 17.69 -20.22 15.56
N LEU A 143 16.51 -19.91 16.12
CA LEU A 143 15.96 -20.64 17.27
C LEU A 143 15.69 -22.12 16.92
N TYR A 144 15.14 -22.38 15.75
CA TYR A 144 14.91 -23.74 15.26
C TYR A 144 16.22 -24.55 15.14
N GLU A 145 17.30 -23.93 14.63
CA GLU A 145 18.59 -24.60 14.50
C GLU A 145 19.25 -24.85 15.89
N THR A 146 19.21 -23.88 16.78
CA THR A 146 19.82 -23.99 18.12
C THR A 146 19.09 -24.97 19.03
N GLU A 147 17.79 -25.17 18.85
CA GLU A 147 16.96 -26.10 19.62
C GLU A 147 16.93 -27.53 19.03
N GLY A 148 17.80 -27.83 18.07
CA GLY A 148 17.99 -29.17 17.54
C GLY A 148 16.95 -29.56 16.47
N ARG A 149 16.42 -28.62 15.71
CA ARG A 149 15.54 -28.81 14.54
C ARG A 149 14.27 -29.62 14.85
N GLN A 150 13.65 -29.35 15.99
CA GLN A 150 12.42 -30.05 16.40
C GLN A 150 11.24 -29.65 15.51
N GLU A 151 10.69 -30.64 14.79
CA GLU A 151 9.49 -30.45 14.00
C GLU A 151 8.27 -30.09 14.86
N GLY A 152 7.37 -29.25 14.31
CA GLY A 152 6.15 -28.81 15.00
C GLY A 152 6.30 -27.60 15.90
N ARG A 153 7.51 -27.08 16.13
CA ARG A 153 7.75 -25.87 16.95
C ARG A 153 7.84 -24.56 16.12
N ASN A 154 7.60 -24.60 14.84
CA ASN A 154 7.74 -23.42 13.96
C ASN A 154 6.96 -22.21 14.44
N PHE A 155 5.73 -22.41 14.92
CA PHE A 155 4.89 -21.32 15.45
C PHE A 155 5.42 -20.77 16.78
N GLN A 156 5.91 -21.61 17.65
CA GLN A 156 6.48 -21.20 18.95
C GLN A 156 7.78 -20.41 18.75
N ASN A 157 8.64 -20.87 17.84
CA ASN A 157 9.88 -20.18 17.48
C ASN A 157 9.59 -18.80 16.85
N TRP A 158 8.55 -18.73 16.03
CA TRP A 158 8.08 -17.45 15.48
C TRP A 158 7.64 -16.46 16.56
N LEU A 159 6.75 -16.88 17.46
CA LEU A 159 6.26 -16.03 18.56
C LEU A 159 7.39 -15.55 19.47
N ARG A 160 8.34 -16.43 19.77
CA ARG A 160 9.51 -16.08 20.58
C ARG A 160 10.41 -15.07 19.87
N ALA A 161 10.70 -15.28 18.59
CA ALA A 161 11.45 -14.33 17.76
C ALA A 161 10.78 -12.95 17.72
N GLU A 162 9.46 -12.91 17.58
CA GLU A 162 8.68 -11.68 17.59
C GLU A 162 8.79 -10.96 18.95
N GLN A 163 8.69 -11.67 20.06
CA GLN A 163 8.86 -11.10 21.41
C GLN A 163 10.27 -10.56 21.65
N GLU A 164 11.31 -11.31 21.27
CA GLU A 164 12.71 -10.89 21.41
C GLU A 164 13.01 -9.60 20.62
N LEU A 165 12.52 -9.51 19.38
CA LEU A 165 12.73 -8.33 18.52
C LEU A 165 11.87 -7.14 18.93
N SER A 166 10.64 -7.35 19.40
CA SER A 166 9.77 -6.28 19.89
C SER A 166 10.29 -5.67 21.20
N GLY A 167 10.85 -6.48 22.11
CA GLY A 167 11.47 -6.02 23.36
C GLY A 167 12.72 -5.18 23.11
N SER A 168 13.48 -5.45 22.05
CA SER A 168 14.69 -4.69 21.70
C SER A 168 14.42 -3.30 21.09
N LEU A 169 13.21 -3.10 20.52
CA LEU A 169 12.78 -1.81 19.98
C LEU A 169 12.27 -0.84 21.06
N GLY A 170 11.75 -1.37 22.18
CA GLY A 170 11.25 -0.56 23.31
C GLY A 170 12.32 0.08 24.17
N THR A 171 13.57 -0.36 24.12
CA THR A 171 14.68 0.13 24.96
C THR A 171 15.48 1.30 24.36
N ARG A 172 15.18 1.75 23.14
CA ARG A 172 15.91 2.86 22.49
C ARG A 172 15.30 4.25 22.68
N THR A 173 14.19 4.40 23.39
CA THR A 173 13.50 5.70 23.57
C THR A 173 13.62 6.27 25.00
N SER A 174 14.61 5.86 25.78
CA SER A 174 14.80 6.39 27.15
C SER A 174 16.27 6.69 27.41
N VAL A 175 16.87 7.62 26.67
CA VAL A 175 18.05 8.38 27.15
C VAL A 175 18.03 9.76 26.50
N GLN A 176 17.76 10.74 27.36
CA GLN A 176 17.87 12.21 27.27
C GLN A 176 16.76 12.94 26.56
#